data_eaa5a0776bead5bf5f0deb058ae3e3b6
#
_entry.id   eaa5a0776bead5bf5f0deb058ae3e3b6
#
_cell.length_a   1.000
_cell.length_b   1.000
_cell.length_c   1.000
_cell.angle_alpha   90.00
_cell.angle_beta   90.00
_cell.angle_gamma   90.00
#
_symmetry.space_group_name_H-M   'P 1'
#
loop_
_entity.id
_entity.type
_entity.pdbx_description
1 polymer ?
#
loop_
_entity_poly.entity_id
_entity_poly.type
_entity_poly.pdbx_seq_one_letter_code
_entity_poly.pdbx_strand_id
1 'polypeptide(L)'
;MQQRAFDVVQSAATRAAFELEREGPVTRDRYGRHKFGQSCLLARRLIESGARLVQVNWPREPNDSEVGNPLWDTHQKNAERVRDVLCPQLDSALPTLLEDLAERGLLAETLVVVMGEFGRTPRHNASGGRDHWGHCFSVALAGGGVRGGQVIGASDRIGGYTADRPLRPQDLAATIFHLQIGRAHV
;
A
#
# COMPACT_ATOMS: atom_id res chain seq x y z
N MET A 1 6.40 -23.55 -14.18
CA MET A 1 5.91 -22.30 -13.54
C MET A 1 4.54 -21.85 -14.04
N GLN A 2 4.30 -21.82 -15.36
CA GLN A 2 3.00 -21.38 -15.94
C GLN A 2 1.80 -22.19 -15.42
N GLN A 3 1.92 -23.52 -15.35
CA GLN A 3 0.82 -24.38 -14.89
C GLN A 3 0.40 -24.06 -13.45
N ARG A 4 1.37 -23.85 -12.53
CA ARG A 4 1.06 -23.48 -11.13
C ARG A 4 0.34 -22.13 -11.00
N ALA A 5 0.70 -21.14 -11.82
CA ALA A 5 0.01 -19.85 -11.82
C ALA A 5 -1.44 -20.00 -12.31
N PHE A 6 -1.65 -20.82 -13.34
CA PHE A 6 -2.97 -21.12 -13.87
C PHE A 6 -3.83 -21.88 -12.85
N ASP A 7 -3.25 -22.86 -12.16
CA ASP A 7 -3.92 -23.64 -11.12
C ASP A 7 -4.38 -22.76 -9.95
N VAL A 8 -3.55 -21.77 -9.53
CA VAL A 8 -3.93 -20.81 -8.49
C VAL A 8 -5.13 -19.98 -8.93
N VAL A 9 -5.09 -19.40 -10.15
CA VAL A 9 -6.19 -18.57 -10.67
C VAL A 9 -7.49 -19.37 -10.80
N GLN A 10 -7.41 -20.65 -11.14
CA GLN A 10 -8.57 -21.53 -11.31
C GLN A 10 -9.03 -22.19 -10.01
N SER A 11 -8.30 -22.06 -8.92
CA SER A 11 -8.66 -22.72 -7.66
C SER A 11 -9.98 -22.19 -7.11
N ALA A 12 -10.74 -23.06 -6.46
CA ALA A 12 -11.98 -22.69 -5.78
C ALA A 12 -11.71 -21.65 -4.67
N ALA A 13 -10.56 -21.76 -4.00
CA ALA A 13 -10.13 -20.83 -2.96
C ALA A 13 -9.92 -19.42 -3.51
N THR A 14 -9.21 -19.30 -4.64
CA THR A 14 -8.99 -17.99 -5.28
C THR A 14 -10.31 -17.37 -5.76
N ARG A 15 -11.18 -18.17 -6.39
CA ARG A 15 -12.51 -17.66 -6.78
C ARG A 15 -13.31 -17.17 -5.58
N ALA A 16 -13.33 -17.96 -4.50
CA ALA A 16 -14.01 -17.58 -3.25
C ALA A 16 -13.40 -16.31 -2.62
N ALA A 17 -12.10 -16.03 -2.83
CA ALA A 17 -11.46 -14.82 -2.33
C ALA A 17 -12.08 -13.54 -2.91
N PHE A 18 -12.58 -13.57 -4.15
CA PHE A 18 -13.26 -12.43 -4.78
C PHE A 18 -14.67 -12.17 -4.25
N GLU A 19 -15.28 -13.13 -3.57
CA GLU A 19 -16.62 -13.01 -2.99
C GLU A 19 -16.54 -12.28 -1.64
N LEU A 20 -16.39 -10.94 -1.68
CA LEU A 20 -16.25 -10.11 -0.47
C LEU A 20 -17.48 -10.18 0.45
N GLU A 21 -18.62 -10.57 -0.07
CA GLU A 21 -19.89 -10.77 0.66
C GLU A 21 -19.78 -11.90 1.68
N ARG A 22 -18.83 -12.81 1.52
CA ARG A 22 -18.54 -13.88 2.52
C ARG A 22 -17.89 -13.34 3.79
N GLU A 23 -17.31 -12.13 3.73
CA GLU A 23 -16.80 -11.47 4.94
C GLU A 23 -17.96 -10.85 5.72
N GLY A 24 -17.90 -11.01 7.02
CA GLY A 24 -18.89 -10.42 7.92
C GLY A 24 -18.90 -8.89 7.84
N PRO A 25 -20.04 -8.25 8.09
CA PRO A 25 -20.17 -6.81 8.01
C PRO A 25 -19.17 -6.05 8.89
N VAL A 26 -18.88 -6.56 10.08
CA VAL A 26 -17.91 -5.99 11.03
C VAL A 26 -16.51 -5.91 10.41
N THR A 27 -16.03 -6.99 9.80
CA THR A 27 -14.73 -7.01 9.11
C THR A 27 -14.70 -6.00 7.97
N ARG A 28 -15.73 -5.99 7.14
CA ARG A 28 -15.83 -5.06 6.02
C ARG A 28 -15.87 -3.60 6.46
N ASP A 29 -16.51 -3.31 7.59
CA ASP A 29 -16.59 -1.97 8.17
C ASP A 29 -15.25 -1.52 8.75
N ARG A 30 -14.48 -2.43 9.39
CA ARG A 30 -13.11 -2.14 9.88
C ARG A 30 -12.19 -1.65 8.75
N TYR A 31 -12.24 -2.28 7.57
CA TYR A 31 -11.46 -1.86 6.39
C TYR A 31 -11.95 -0.54 5.78
N GLY A 32 -13.16 -0.12 6.11
CA GLY A 32 -13.87 0.98 5.46
C GLY A 32 -14.61 0.53 4.19
N ARG A 33 -15.84 1.05 4.00
CA ARG A 33 -16.70 0.71 2.86
C ARG A 33 -16.33 1.42 1.56
N HIS A 34 -15.25 2.19 1.56
CA HIS A 34 -14.72 2.82 0.36
C HIS A 34 -13.89 1.83 -0.48
N LYS A 35 -13.68 2.17 -1.76
CA LYS A 35 -13.02 1.29 -2.74
C LYS A 35 -11.64 0.80 -2.28
N PHE A 36 -10.80 1.69 -1.76
CA PHE A 36 -9.46 1.33 -1.29
C PHE A 36 -9.50 0.33 -0.14
N GLY A 37 -10.36 0.54 0.86
CA GLY A 37 -10.50 -0.38 1.99
C GLY A 37 -10.96 -1.77 1.56
N GLN A 38 -11.97 -1.85 0.67
CA GLN A 38 -12.43 -3.14 0.15
C GLN A 38 -11.39 -3.80 -0.76
N SER A 39 -10.54 -3.03 -1.46
CA SER A 39 -9.41 -3.57 -2.22
C SER A 39 -8.32 -4.14 -1.29
N CYS A 40 -8.04 -3.51 -0.15
CA CYS A 40 -7.14 -4.05 0.87
C CYS A 40 -7.68 -5.35 1.48
N LEU A 41 -8.99 -5.42 1.75
CA LEU A 41 -9.64 -6.65 2.19
C LEU A 41 -9.52 -7.77 1.14
N LEU A 42 -9.75 -7.45 -0.14
CA LEU A 42 -9.54 -8.41 -1.23
C LEU A 42 -8.09 -8.89 -1.30
N ALA A 43 -7.12 -7.99 -1.13
CA ALA A 43 -5.71 -8.34 -1.12
C ALA A 43 -5.39 -9.34 0.00
N ARG A 44 -5.89 -9.12 1.22
CA ARG A 44 -5.73 -10.08 2.34
C ARG A 44 -6.31 -11.45 1.98
N ARG A 45 -7.51 -11.50 1.42
CA ARG A 45 -8.16 -12.77 1.01
C ARG A 45 -7.38 -13.50 -0.08
N LEU A 46 -6.80 -12.77 -1.04
CA LEU A 46 -5.97 -13.35 -2.08
C LEU A 46 -4.67 -13.92 -1.52
N ILE A 47 -4.00 -13.22 -0.61
CA ILE A 47 -2.82 -13.74 0.11
C ILE A 47 -3.20 -15.02 0.88
N GLU A 48 -4.29 -15.00 1.63
CA GLU A 48 -4.79 -16.16 2.38
C GLU A 48 -5.11 -17.35 1.45
N SER A 49 -5.54 -17.10 0.21
CA SER A 49 -5.77 -18.14 -0.81
C SER A 49 -4.50 -18.64 -1.50
N GLY A 50 -3.33 -18.11 -1.15
CA GLY A 50 -2.02 -18.54 -1.68
C GLY A 50 -1.45 -17.68 -2.81
N ALA A 51 -2.05 -16.51 -3.11
CA ALA A 51 -1.44 -15.56 -4.02
C ALA A 51 -0.13 -15.03 -3.44
N ARG A 52 0.96 -15.04 -4.22
CA ARG A 52 2.30 -14.66 -3.75
C ARG A 52 2.58 -13.17 -3.85
N LEU A 53 1.89 -12.48 -4.73
CA LEU A 53 2.01 -11.05 -4.95
C LEU A 53 0.63 -10.48 -5.26
N VAL A 54 0.24 -9.46 -4.51
CA VAL A 54 -0.96 -8.68 -4.77
C VAL A 54 -0.58 -7.22 -4.77
N GLN A 55 -0.89 -6.52 -5.85
CA GLN A 55 -0.72 -5.08 -5.94
C GLN A 55 -2.08 -4.40 -5.79
N VAL A 56 -2.18 -3.49 -4.84
CA VAL A 56 -3.36 -2.64 -4.65
C VAL A 56 -3.02 -1.24 -5.10
N ASN A 57 -3.54 -0.84 -6.24
CA ASN A 57 -3.45 0.54 -6.68
C ASN A 57 -4.56 1.36 -6.03
N TRP A 58 -4.33 2.66 -5.82
CA TRP A 58 -5.40 3.54 -5.37
C TRP A 58 -6.51 3.56 -6.42
N PRO A 59 -7.72 3.08 -6.09
CA PRO A 59 -8.72 2.81 -7.11
C PRO A 59 -9.39 4.10 -7.58
N ARG A 60 -9.50 4.24 -8.89
CA ARG A 60 -10.29 5.29 -9.54
C ARG A 60 -11.04 4.67 -10.71
N GLU A 61 -12.33 4.95 -10.77
CA GLU A 61 -13.20 4.55 -11.87
C GLU A 61 -13.53 5.74 -12.78
N PRO A 62 -13.98 5.50 -14.02
CA PRO A 62 -14.26 6.57 -14.99
C PRO A 62 -15.25 7.63 -14.50
N ASN A 63 -16.17 7.25 -13.60
CA ASN A 63 -17.20 8.14 -13.06
C ASN A 63 -16.81 8.78 -11.71
N ASP A 64 -15.64 8.49 -11.18
CA ASP A 64 -15.20 9.09 -9.93
C ASP A 64 -14.80 10.55 -10.16
N SER A 65 -15.35 11.42 -9.32
CA SER A 65 -14.95 12.83 -9.32
C SER A 65 -13.66 13.04 -8.55
N GLU A 66 -12.92 14.08 -8.93
CA GLU A 66 -11.74 14.49 -8.18
C GLU A 66 -12.04 15.00 -6.76
N VAL A 67 -13.30 15.32 -6.48
CA VAL A 67 -13.74 15.75 -5.16
C VAL A 67 -14.12 14.54 -4.29
N GLY A 68 -14.87 13.60 -4.84
CA GLY A 68 -15.37 12.45 -4.09
C GLY A 68 -14.35 11.30 -3.93
N ASN A 69 -13.50 11.11 -4.93
CA ASN A 69 -12.42 10.12 -4.88
C ASN A 69 -11.15 10.68 -5.55
N PRO A 70 -10.44 11.63 -4.89
CA PRO A 70 -9.20 12.17 -5.43
C PRO A 70 -8.12 11.09 -5.49
N LEU A 71 -7.19 11.25 -6.44
CA LEU A 71 -5.93 10.53 -6.44
C LEU A 71 -4.92 11.23 -5.53
N TRP A 72 -3.89 10.50 -5.12
CA TRP A 72 -2.71 11.09 -4.44
C TRP A 72 -1.93 12.06 -5.33
N ASP A 73 -2.23 12.10 -6.62
CA ASP A 73 -1.69 13.07 -7.58
C ASP A 73 -2.40 14.42 -7.47
N THR A 74 -2.17 15.10 -6.37
CA THR A 74 -2.90 16.28 -5.93
C THR A 74 -2.27 17.59 -6.41
N HIS A 75 -2.37 17.89 -7.71
CA HIS A 75 -1.90 19.16 -8.30
C HIS A 75 -2.75 20.39 -7.92
N GLN A 76 -3.85 20.17 -7.21
CA GLN A 76 -4.73 21.22 -6.70
C GLN A 76 -5.25 20.81 -5.32
N LYS A 77 -5.43 21.81 -4.43
CA LYS A 77 -6.05 21.60 -3.09
C LYS A 77 -5.47 20.39 -2.33
N ASN A 78 -4.13 20.27 -2.36
CA ASN A 78 -3.45 19.12 -1.76
C ASN A 78 -3.82 18.92 -0.30
N ALA A 79 -3.78 20.00 0.51
CA ALA A 79 -3.99 19.91 1.94
C ALA A 79 -5.41 19.39 2.27
N GLU A 80 -6.43 19.91 1.60
CA GLU A 80 -7.82 19.50 1.80
C GLU A 80 -8.05 18.05 1.35
N ARG A 81 -7.57 17.68 0.15
CA ARG A 81 -7.73 16.32 -0.38
C ARG A 81 -7.05 15.26 0.50
N VAL A 82 -5.83 15.57 0.95
CA VAL A 82 -5.08 14.68 1.85
C VAL A 82 -5.78 14.55 3.20
N ARG A 83 -6.13 15.69 3.83
CA ARG A 83 -6.74 15.72 5.16
C ARG A 83 -8.14 15.09 5.19
N ASP A 84 -8.99 15.42 4.21
CA ASP A 84 -10.43 15.15 4.30
C ASP A 84 -10.83 13.83 3.64
N VAL A 85 -10.02 13.29 2.72
CA VAL A 85 -10.37 12.09 1.96
C VAL A 85 -9.27 11.03 1.97
N LEU A 86 -8.04 11.38 1.52
CA LEU A 86 -7.01 10.38 1.27
C LEU A 86 -6.46 9.75 2.55
N CYS A 87 -6.06 10.58 3.53
CA CYS A 87 -5.59 10.07 4.81
C CYS A 87 -6.65 9.31 5.59
N PRO A 88 -7.90 9.79 5.74
CA PRO A 88 -8.93 9.01 6.43
C PRO A 88 -9.18 7.63 5.83
N GLN A 89 -9.16 7.51 4.51
CA GLN A 89 -9.31 6.21 3.86
C GLN A 89 -8.07 5.32 4.05
N LEU A 90 -6.88 5.89 3.98
CA LEU A 90 -5.63 5.15 4.24
C LEU A 90 -5.57 4.71 5.70
N ASP A 91 -5.88 5.61 6.63
CA ASP A 91 -5.81 5.37 8.08
C ASP A 91 -6.83 4.33 8.57
N SER A 92 -7.94 4.15 7.87
CA SER A 92 -8.86 3.05 8.17
C SER A 92 -8.40 1.72 7.57
N ALA A 93 -7.93 1.72 6.33
CA ALA A 93 -7.67 0.49 5.59
C ALA A 93 -6.30 -0.14 5.91
N LEU A 94 -5.23 0.65 5.97
CA LEU A 94 -3.87 0.11 6.12
C LEU A 94 -3.62 -0.49 7.51
N PRO A 95 -3.94 0.18 8.64
CA PRO A 95 -3.81 -0.43 9.95
C PRO A 95 -4.66 -1.69 10.08
N THR A 96 -5.92 -1.66 9.59
CA THR A 96 -6.80 -2.84 9.60
C THR A 96 -6.21 -4.01 8.82
N LEU A 97 -5.58 -3.74 7.65
CA LEU A 97 -4.90 -4.80 6.89
C LEU A 97 -3.76 -5.43 7.70
N LEU A 98 -2.93 -4.61 8.36
CA LEU A 98 -1.81 -5.11 9.16
C LEU A 98 -2.29 -5.90 10.38
N GLU A 99 -3.32 -5.42 11.07
CA GLU A 99 -3.94 -6.11 12.20
C GLU A 99 -4.58 -7.44 11.77
N ASP A 100 -5.37 -7.46 10.71
CA ASP A 100 -6.04 -8.66 10.20
C ASP A 100 -5.01 -9.71 9.72
N LEU A 101 -3.94 -9.29 9.05
CA LEU A 101 -2.83 -10.18 8.69
C LEU A 101 -2.13 -10.73 9.94
N ALA A 102 -1.94 -9.93 10.98
CA ALA A 102 -1.32 -10.36 12.23
C ALA A 102 -2.24 -11.32 13.01
N GLU A 103 -3.52 -10.99 13.16
CA GLU A 103 -4.53 -11.82 13.82
C GLU A 103 -4.64 -13.22 13.17
N ARG A 104 -4.40 -13.31 11.85
CA ARG A 104 -4.39 -14.56 11.08
C ARG A 104 -3.05 -15.28 11.02
N GLY A 105 -2.00 -14.71 11.62
CA GLY A 105 -0.64 -15.26 11.55
C GLY A 105 0.04 -15.09 10.20
N LEU A 106 -0.55 -14.32 9.28
CA LEU A 106 -0.04 -14.12 7.92
C LEU A 106 1.03 -13.01 7.82
N LEU A 107 1.06 -12.06 8.77
CA LEU A 107 1.95 -10.90 8.69
C LEU A 107 3.43 -11.29 8.76
N ALA A 108 3.76 -12.36 9.48
CA ALA A 108 5.16 -12.83 9.58
C ALA A 108 5.74 -13.27 8.22
N GLU A 109 4.90 -13.75 7.32
CA GLU A 109 5.27 -14.26 6.00
C GLU A 109 4.86 -13.33 4.85
N THR A 110 4.16 -12.24 5.15
CA THR A 110 3.67 -11.28 4.16
C THR A 110 4.38 -9.94 4.33
N LEU A 111 5.20 -9.57 3.35
CA LEU A 111 5.78 -8.23 3.29
C LEU A 111 4.76 -7.25 2.71
N VAL A 112 4.37 -6.27 3.50
CA VAL A 112 3.53 -5.15 3.06
C VAL A 112 4.42 -3.96 2.73
N VAL A 113 4.35 -3.47 1.49
CA VAL A 113 5.09 -2.31 0.98
C VAL A 113 4.10 -1.22 0.62
N VAL A 114 4.25 -0.05 1.23
CA VAL A 114 3.43 1.14 0.94
C VAL A 114 4.32 2.21 0.36
N MET A 115 4.06 2.57 -0.89
CA MET A 115 4.90 3.53 -1.61
C MET A 115 4.12 4.25 -2.71
N GLY A 116 4.61 5.42 -3.08
CA GLY A 116 4.28 6.05 -4.35
C GLY A 116 5.45 5.92 -5.33
N GLU A 117 5.26 6.40 -6.54
CA GLU A 117 6.28 6.38 -7.61
C GLU A 117 7.40 7.40 -7.38
N PHE A 118 7.08 8.53 -6.74
CA PHE A 118 7.98 9.62 -6.36
C PHE A 118 7.32 10.52 -5.31
N GLY A 119 8.05 11.52 -4.83
CA GLY A 119 7.56 12.51 -3.87
C GLY A 119 6.82 13.69 -4.53
N ARG A 120 6.49 14.66 -3.70
CA ARG A 120 5.79 15.89 -4.09
C ARG A 120 6.63 17.12 -3.73
N THR A 121 6.50 18.19 -4.52
CA THR A 121 7.25 19.43 -4.29
C THR A 121 7.08 19.93 -2.85
N PRO A 122 8.17 20.41 -2.20
CA PRO A 122 8.08 20.94 -0.84
C PRO A 122 7.13 22.13 -0.69
N ARG A 123 7.02 22.92 -1.77
CA ARG A 123 6.14 24.10 -1.82
C ARG A 123 4.89 23.80 -2.63
N HIS A 124 3.78 24.39 -2.22
CA HIS A 124 2.56 24.39 -3.00
C HIS A 124 2.69 25.28 -4.25
N ASN A 125 2.04 24.86 -5.34
CA ASN A 125 1.86 25.65 -6.53
C ASN A 125 0.72 26.68 -6.35
N ALA A 126 0.44 27.48 -7.38
CA ALA A 126 -0.56 28.53 -7.36
C ALA A 126 -2.00 28.01 -7.11
N SER A 127 -2.26 26.72 -7.38
CA SER A 127 -3.56 26.07 -7.15
C SER A 127 -3.65 25.38 -5.79
N GLY A 128 -2.68 25.59 -4.88
CA GLY A 128 -2.62 24.93 -3.59
C GLY A 128 -2.31 23.43 -3.69
N GLY A 129 -1.83 22.97 -4.83
CA GLY A 129 -1.40 21.60 -5.05
C GLY A 129 0.09 21.39 -4.87
N ARG A 130 0.54 20.15 -5.01
CA ARG A 130 1.95 19.77 -5.05
C ARG A 130 2.23 19.01 -6.34
N ASP A 131 3.30 19.39 -7.02
CA ASP A 131 3.72 18.78 -8.27
C ASP A 131 4.70 17.63 -8.03
N HIS A 132 5.07 16.92 -9.09
CA HIS A 132 5.97 15.78 -9.02
C HIS A 132 7.37 16.19 -8.57
N TRP A 133 7.98 15.40 -7.66
CA TRP A 133 9.30 15.67 -7.12
C TRP A 133 10.06 14.37 -6.86
N GLY A 134 10.97 14.00 -7.76
CA GLY A 134 11.70 12.74 -7.71
C GLY A 134 12.87 12.68 -6.71
N HIS A 135 13.20 13.80 -6.02
CA HIS A 135 14.41 13.88 -5.20
C HIS A 135 14.24 13.35 -3.77
N CYS A 136 13.02 13.30 -3.27
CA CYS A 136 12.76 12.85 -1.90
C CYS A 136 11.35 12.29 -1.76
N PHE A 137 11.23 11.06 -1.26
CA PHE A 137 9.95 10.45 -0.89
C PHE A 137 10.17 9.36 0.17
N SER A 138 9.10 8.90 0.77
CA SER A 138 9.12 7.89 1.82
C SER A 138 8.46 6.60 1.36
N VAL A 139 8.95 5.48 1.90
CA VAL A 139 8.38 4.14 1.73
C VAL A 139 8.16 3.55 3.11
N ALA A 140 7.03 2.88 3.33
CA ALA A 140 6.79 2.12 4.55
C ALA A 140 6.81 0.62 4.26
N LEU A 141 7.40 -0.13 5.20
CA LEU A 141 7.51 -1.59 5.14
C LEU A 141 6.96 -2.18 6.43
N ALA A 142 6.18 -3.24 6.33
CA ALA A 142 5.69 -3.99 7.49
C ALA A 142 5.62 -5.49 7.19
N GLY A 143 5.73 -6.31 8.21
CA GLY A 143 5.65 -7.77 8.08
C GLY A 143 6.84 -8.40 7.36
N GLY A 144 6.71 -9.64 6.92
CA GLY A 144 7.73 -10.36 6.14
C GLY A 144 9.13 -10.38 6.77
N GLY A 145 9.24 -10.23 8.11
CA GLY A 145 10.50 -10.20 8.85
C GLY A 145 11.18 -8.83 8.92
N VAL A 146 10.52 -7.77 8.50
CA VAL A 146 10.98 -6.40 8.75
C VAL A 146 11.01 -6.12 10.25
N ARG A 147 12.08 -5.51 10.74
CA ARG A 147 12.13 -4.98 12.11
C ARG A 147 11.36 -3.67 12.17
N GLY A 148 10.16 -3.71 12.75
CA GLY A 148 9.32 -2.53 12.91
C GLY A 148 9.88 -1.47 13.85
N GLY A 149 9.23 -0.30 13.89
CA GLY A 149 9.57 0.81 14.79
C GLY A 149 10.83 1.58 14.42
N GLN A 150 11.38 1.39 13.22
CA GLN A 150 12.58 2.07 12.75
C GLN A 150 12.25 3.13 11.69
N VAL A 151 12.97 4.24 11.76
CA VAL A 151 13.02 5.24 10.68
C VAL A 151 14.45 5.26 10.15
N ILE A 152 14.60 5.04 8.85
CA ILE A 152 15.91 4.99 8.18
C ILE A 152 15.98 6.13 7.17
N GLY A 153 17.00 6.98 7.33
CA GLY A 153 17.16 8.18 6.52
C GLY A 153 16.32 9.36 7.00
N ALA A 154 16.67 10.52 6.51
CA ALA A 154 15.93 11.75 6.75
C ALA A 154 16.01 12.69 5.55
N SER A 155 15.01 13.55 5.41
CA SER A 155 15.05 14.67 4.48
C SER A 155 15.70 15.89 5.11
N ASP A 156 15.98 16.89 4.28
CA ASP A 156 16.29 18.24 4.73
C ASP A 156 15.07 18.86 5.45
N ARG A 157 15.28 20.05 6.01
CA ARG A 157 14.27 20.74 6.83
C ARG A 157 12.96 21.05 6.09
N ILE A 158 12.98 21.10 4.77
CA ILE A 158 11.79 21.39 3.97
C ILE A 158 11.23 20.17 3.24
N GLY A 159 11.82 18.99 3.41
CA GLY A 159 11.39 17.78 2.69
C GLY A 159 11.74 17.79 1.20
N GLY A 160 12.75 18.56 0.80
CA GLY A 160 13.13 18.71 -0.60
C GLY A 160 14.10 17.63 -1.08
N TYR A 161 15.11 17.35 -0.30
CA TYR A 161 16.17 16.40 -0.65
C TYR A 161 16.48 15.47 0.51
N THR A 162 17.05 14.32 0.20
CA THR A 162 17.58 13.42 1.22
C THR A 162 18.81 14.03 1.88
N ALA A 163 18.86 14.07 3.21
CA ALA A 163 19.97 14.70 3.98
C ALA A 163 20.76 13.69 4.80
N ASP A 164 20.14 12.58 5.24
CA ASP A 164 20.81 11.52 6.00
C ASP A 164 20.47 10.16 5.41
N ARG A 165 21.45 9.27 5.32
CA ARG A 165 21.37 7.88 4.84
C ARG A 165 20.40 7.74 3.66
N PRO A 166 20.69 8.34 2.51
CA PRO A 166 19.84 8.26 1.33
C PRO A 166 19.71 6.81 0.87
N LEU A 167 18.48 6.35 0.64
CA LEU A 167 18.19 5.06 0.05
C LEU A 167 17.81 5.25 -1.42
N ARG A 168 18.24 4.34 -2.27
CA ARG A 168 17.92 4.31 -3.69
C ARG A 168 16.84 3.26 -3.96
N PRO A 169 16.12 3.35 -5.07
CA PRO A 169 15.19 2.29 -5.49
C PRO A 169 15.81 0.89 -5.53
N GLN A 170 17.10 0.80 -5.89
CA GLN A 170 17.84 -0.46 -5.91
C GLN A 170 18.02 -1.06 -4.51
N ASP A 171 18.21 -0.22 -3.49
CA ASP A 171 18.34 -0.68 -2.10
C ASP A 171 17.00 -1.23 -1.58
N LEU A 172 15.89 -0.59 -1.95
CA LEU A 172 14.55 -1.09 -1.68
C LEU A 172 14.31 -2.43 -2.39
N ALA A 173 14.63 -2.52 -3.68
CA ALA A 173 14.50 -3.76 -4.43
C ALA A 173 15.35 -4.88 -3.81
N ALA A 174 16.61 -4.62 -3.45
CA ALA A 174 17.47 -5.59 -2.78
C ALA A 174 16.88 -6.05 -1.44
N THR A 175 16.29 -5.13 -0.67
CA THR A 175 15.61 -5.45 0.60
C THR A 175 14.41 -6.37 0.37
N ILE A 176 13.56 -6.06 -0.62
CA ILE A 176 12.40 -6.89 -0.98
C ILE A 176 12.87 -8.29 -1.40
N PHE A 177 13.88 -8.39 -2.28
CA PHE A 177 14.42 -9.68 -2.72
C PHE A 177 15.00 -10.48 -1.56
N HIS A 178 15.76 -9.83 -0.67
CA HIS A 178 16.32 -10.49 0.51
C HIS A 178 15.23 -11.06 1.43
N LEU A 179 14.19 -10.30 1.70
CA LEU A 179 13.09 -10.70 2.59
C LEU A 179 12.19 -11.77 1.98
N GLN A 180 11.99 -11.77 0.68
CA GLN A 180 11.05 -12.66 0.00
C GLN A 180 11.70 -13.90 -0.63
N ILE A 181 12.94 -13.80 -1.10
CA ILE A 181 13.63 -14.88 -1.80
C ILE A 181 14.72 -15.50 -0.93
N GLY A 182 15.45 -14.70 -0.16
CA GLY A 182 16.52 -15.17 0.71
C GLY A 182 16.10 -16.09 1.85
N ARG A 183 14.82 -16.13 2.20
CA ARG A 183 14.25 -17.03 3.23
C ARG A 183 13.83 -18.39 2.70
N ALA A 184 13.75 -18.58 1.39
CA ALA A 184 13.33 -19.84 0.78
C ALA A 184 14.44 -20.92 0.77
N HIS A 185 15.63 -20.62 1.30
CA HIS A 185 16.81 -21.49 1.24
C HIS A 185 17.51 -21.69 2.59
N VAL A 186 16.80 -21.49 3.71
CA VAL A 186 17.33 -21.84 5.04
C VAL A 186 16.46 -22.90 5.68
#